data_e92a2dd66dbeae04b507fc451ff1e56b
#
_entry.id   e92a2dd66dbeae04b507fc451ff1e56b
#
_cell.length_a   1.000
_cell.length_b   1.000
_cell.length_c   1.000
_cell.angle_alpha   90.00
_cell.angle_beta   90.00
_cell.angle_gamma   90.00
#
_symmetry.space_group_name_H-M   'P 1'
#
loop_
_entity.id
_entity.type
_entity.pdbx_description
1 polymer ?
#
loop_
_entity_poly.entity_id
_entity_poly.type
_entity_poly.pdbx_seq_one_letter_code
_entity_poly.pdbx_strand_id
1 'polypeptide(L)'
;YIGEFFKGKRNGLGTYTFSNGDIDHGIWEKGELVERIELGKKKSKKKKEKAKATKEKATTQKVVQTESSLPECEGSPIEVKAFSFSGMKMFAKWRNCQGTVFGKDGSKYVGEFKGGKFSGQGSFTYSDGAVYEGGFKRGKSDGFGIYKFANGDLYVGEFKADSFSGQGTFTNRLGGKYEGEFAQGVYNGKGTFTFPD
;
A
#
# COMPACT_ATOMS: atom_id res chain seq x y z
N TYR A 1 2.09 -14.83 -11.34
CA TYR A 1 1.37 -15.76 -10.46
C TYR A 1 0.01 -15.19 -10.09
N ILE A 2 -1.01 -16.00 -10.14
CA ILE A 2 -2.37 -15.70 -9.71
C ILE A 2 -2.77 -16.76 -8.68
N GLY A 3 -3.06 -16.37 -7.45
CA GLY A 3 -3.40 -17.33 -6.40
C GLY A 3 -3.34 -16.75 -5.00
N GLU A 4 -3.23 -17.63 -4.03
CA GLU A 4 -3.18 -17.29 -2.61
C GLU A 4 -1.76 -16.99 -2.16
N PHE A 5 -1.63 -16.09 -1.19
CA PHE A 5 -0.38 -15.72 -0.54
C PHE A 5 -0.52 -15.85 0.98
N PHE A 6 0.55 -16.27 1.63
CA PHE A 6 0.67 -16.26 3.07
C PHE A 6 2.05 -15.77 3.49
N LYS A 7 2.10 -14.72 4.32
CA LYS A 7 3.35 -14.06 4.76
C LYS A 7 4.31 -13.75 3.59
N GLY A 8 3.76 -13.19 2.49
CA GLY A 8 4.52 -12.77 1.32
C GLY A 8 4.97 -13.88 0.36
N LYS A 9 4.63 -15.14 0.64
CA LYS A 9 4.97 -16.28 -0.21
C LYS A 9 3.73 -16.86 -0.88
N ARG A 10 3.89 -17.40 -2.11
CA ARG A 10 2.84 -18.18 -2.78
C ARG A 10 2.42 -19.32 -1.87
N ASN A 11 1.13 -19.49 -1.67
CA ASN A 11 0.56 -20.51 -0.78
C ASN A 11 -0.84 -20.89 -1.26
N GLY A 12 -1.32 -22.11 -0.92
CA GLY A 12 -2.62 -22.57 -1.37
C GLY A 12 -2.73 -22.79 -2.87
N LEU A 13 -3.94 -22.73 -3.41
CA LEU A 13 -4.18 -22.97 -4.83
C LEU A 13 -3.75 -21.77 -5.68
N GLY A 14 -2.96 -22.04 -6.74
CA GLY A 14 -2.51 -20.96 -7.63
C GLY A 14 -1.97 -21.44 -8.96
N THR A 15 -1.79 -20.47 -9.86
CA THR A 15 -1.28 -20.67 -11.22
C THR A 15 -0.07 -19.76 -11.44
N TYR A 16 1.03 -20.34 -11.85
CA TYR A 16 2.23 -19.61 -12.27
C TYR A 16 2.39 -19.76 -13.78
N THR A 17 2.52 -18.68 -14.50
CA THR A 17 2.83 -18.67 -15.93
C THR A 17 4.27 -18.21 -16.12
N PHE A 18 5.08 -19.04 -16.77
CA PHE A 18 6.47 -18.74 -17.11
C PHE A 18 6.55 -17.83 -18.34
N SER A 19 7.68 -17.16 -18.56
CA SER A 19 7.91 -16.30 -19.72
C SER A 19 7.87 -17.06 -21.06
N ASN A 20 8.19 -18.36 -21.07
CA ASN A 20 8.08 -19.23 -22.24
C ASN A 20 6.63 -19.72 -22.52
N GLY A 21 5.66 -19.32 -21.68
CA GLY A 21 4.26 -19.70 -21.80
C GLY A 21 3.87 -20.98 -21.05
N ASP A 22 4.81 -21.68 -20.44
CA ASP A 22 4.50 -22.84 -19.60
C ASP A 22 3.68 -22.44 -18.39
N ILE A 23 2.87 -23.36 -17.88
CA ILE A 23 1.97 -23.11 -16.77
C ILE A 23 2.14 -24.19 -15.71
N ASP A 24 2.39 -23.75 -14.49
CA ASP A 24 2.28 -24.54 -13.28
C ASP A 24 0.99 -24.17 -12.54
N HIS A 25 0.05 -25.13 -12.47
CA HIS A 25 -1.17 -24.99 -11.70
C HIS A 25 -1.22 -26.04 -10.61
N GLY A 26 -1.50 -25.64 -9.38
CA GLY A 26 -1.49 -26.59 -8.28
C GLY A 26 -1.46 -25.94 -6.89
N ILE A 27 -1.09 -26.77 -5.91
CA ILE A 27 -0.95 -26.35 -4.51
C ILE A 27 0.48 -25.87 -4.27
N TRP A 28 0.58 -24.72 -3.65
CA TRP A 28 1.85 -24.05 -3.33
C TRP A 28 2.03 -23.94 -1.82
N GLU A 29 3.24 -24.19 -1.34
CA GLU A 29 3.62 -23.98 0.05
C GLU A 29 4.94 -23.22 0.13
N LYS A 30 4.97 -22.14 0.91
CA LYS A 30 6.17 -21.31 1.15
C LYS A 30 6.88 -20.81 -0.12
N GLY A 31 6.15 -20.73 -1.25
CA GLY A 31 6.65 -20.26 -2.53
C GLY A 31 6.99 -21.36 -3.53
N GLU A 32 6.91 -22.63 -3.16
CA GLU A 32 7.20 -23.81 -4.00
C GLU A 32 5.93 -24.54 -4.39
N LEU A 33 5.92 -25.13 -5.61
CA LEU A 33 4.83 -25.99 -6.05
C LEU A 33 5.00 -27.37 -5.41
N VAL A 34 4.09 -27.76 -4.51
CA VAL A 34 4.14 -29.05 -3.80
C VAL A 34 3.24 -30.10 -4.44
N GLU A 35 2.18 -29.68 -5.13
CA GLU A 35 1.29 -30.57 -5.85
C GLU A 35 0.86 -29.93 -7.17
N ARG A 36 1.13 -30.60 -8.29
CA ARG A 36 0.68 -30.16 -9.62
C ARG A 36 -0.71 -30.71 -9.92
N ILE A 37 -1.64 -29.84 -10.29
CA ILE A 37 -2.99 -30.21 -10.73
C ILE A 37 -3.03 -30.10 -12.26
N GLU A 38 -3.23 -31.21 -12.95
CA GLU A 38 -3.41 -31.19 -14.41
C GLU A 38 -4.74 -30.50 -14.76
N LEU A 39 -4.65 -29.39 -15.46
CA LEU A 39 -5.81 -28.79 -16.11
C LEU A 39 -6.24 -29.71 -17.23
N GLY A 40 -7.28 -30.53 -17.03
CA GLY A 40 -7.77 -31.48 -18.00
C GLY A 40 -7.92 -30.82 -19.36
N LYS A 41 -7.31 -31.40 -20.40
CA LYS A 41 -7.38 -30.94 -21.80
C LYS A 41 -8.84 -30.86 -22.24
N LYS A 42 -9.49 -29.73 -22.07
CA LYS A 42 -10.74 -29.42 -22.75
C LYS A 42 -10.43 -29.35 -24.22
N LYS A 43 -10.89 -30.37 -25.02
CA LYS A 43 -10.91 -30.31 -26.47
C LYS A 43 -11.52 -28.94 -26.85
N SER A 44 -10.73 -28.10 -27.48
CA SER A 44 -11.13 -26.77 -27.93
C SER A 44 -12.18 -26.91 -29.05
N LYS A 45 -13.46 -26.92 -28.70
CA LYS A 45 -14.48 -26.42 -29.61
C LYS A 45 -14.35 -24.92 -29.65
N LYS A 46 -13.82 -24.37 -30.75
CA LYS A 46 -13.83 -22.95 -31.06
C LYS A 46 -15.26 -22.42 -30.98
N LYS A 47 -15.71 -21.99 -29.83
CA LYS A 47 -16.81 -21.10 -29.70
C LYS A 47 -16.19 -19.72 -29.46
N LYS A 48 -16.33 -18.83 -30.44
CA LYS A 48 -16.05 -17.41 -30.28
C LYS A 48 -16.98 -16.88 -29.20
N GLU A 49 -16.60 -17.02 -27.97
CA GLU A 49 -17.17 -16.24 -26.88
C GLU A 49 -16.44 -14.91 -26.88
N LYS A 50 -17.13 -13.88 -27.32
CA LYS A 50 -16.72 -12.50 -27.09
C LYS A 50 -16.41 -12.38 -25.61
N ALA A 51 -15.14 -12.28 -25.27
CA ALA A 51 -14.70 -11.83 -23.97
C ALA A 51 -15.35 -10.45 -23.76
N LYS A 52 -16.42 -10.41 -23.00
CA LYS A 52 -16.95 -9.21 -22.41
C LYS A 52 -15.91 -8.84 -21.35
N ALA A 53 -14.97 -8.02 -21.74
CA ALA A 53 -14.06 -7.39 -20.80
C ALA A 53 -14.95 -6.66 -19.82
N THR A 54 -15.18 -7.28 -18.68
CA THR A 54 -15.64 -6.56 -17.51
C THR A 54 -14.52 -5.59 -17.21
N LYS A 55 -14.70 -4.36 -17.66
CA LYS A 55 -13.92 -3.24 -17.16
C LYS A 55 -14.21 -3.19 -15.66
N GLU A 56 -13.48 -3.96 -14.89
CA GLU A 56 -13.23 -3.63 -13.51
C GLU A 56 -12.56 -2.25 -13.57
N LYS A 57 -13.35 -1.25 -13.22
CA LYS A 57 -12.83 0.07 -12.94
C LYS A 57 -11.75 -0.15 -11.87
N ALA A 58 -10.49 -0.18 -12.29
CA ALA A 58 -9.43 0.22 -11.40
C ALA A 58 -9.87 1.59 -10.88
N THR A 59 -10.45 1.58 -9.70
CA THR A 59 -10.72 2.80 -8.97
C THR A 59 -9.35 3.29 -8.54
N THR A 60 -8.68 3.98 -9.47
CA THR A 60 -7.64 4.93 -9.09
C THR A 60 -8.39 5.94 -8.24
N GLN A 61 -8.54 5.63 -6.96
CA GLN A 61 -8.91 6.66 -6.01
C GLN A 61 -7.76 7.66 -6.07
N LYS A 62 -8.00 8.68 -6.89
CA LYS A 62 -7.19 9.88 -6.88
C LYS A 62 -7.14 10.28 -5.42
N VAL A 63 -5.97 10.21 -4.79
CA VAL A 63 -5.75 10.93 -3.53
C VAL A 63 -5.92 12.38 -3.92
N VAL A 64 -7.17 12.83 -3.88
CA VAL A 64 -7.49 14.24 -4.00
C VAL A 64 -6.95 14.81 -2.70
N GLN A 65 -5.85 15.55 -2.79
CA GLN A 65 -5.51 16.50 -1.76
C GLN A 65 -6.67 17.51 -1.73
N THR A 66 -7.73 17.16 -1.01
CA THR A 66 -8.73 18.14 -0.64
C THR A 66 -8.01 19.10 0.28
N GLU A 67 -7.88 20.34 -0.16
CA GLU A 67 -7.42 21.41 0.73
C GLU A 67 -8.24 21.28 2.02
N SER A 68 -7.54 21.06 3.14
CA SER A 68 -8.21 20.92 4.43
C SER A 68 -8.92 22.22 4.73
N SER A 69 -10.19 22.16 5.08
CA SER A 69 -10.97 23.31 5.53
C SER A 69 -10.64 23.71 6.97
N LEU A 70 -9.71 23.01 7.62
CA LEU A 70 -9.31 23.28 8.99
C LEU A 70 -8.44 24.55 9.08
N PRO A 71 -8.56 25.31 10.17
CA PRO A 71 -7.68 26.45 10.41
C PRO A 71 -6.22 26.00 10.56
N GLU A 72 -5.29 26.91 10.31
CA GLU A 72 -3.87 26.66 10.57
C GLU A 72 -3.62 26.50 12.07
N CYS A 73 -2.72 25.57 12.43
CA CYS A 73 -2.33 25.36 13.81
C CYS A 73 -1.53 26.56 14.34
N GLU A 74 -1.83 27.03 15.55
CA GLU A 74 -1.15 28.14 16.17
C GLU A 74 0.37 27.91 16.26
N GLY A 75 1.16 28.81 15.70
CA GLY A 75 2.61 28.75 15.67
C GLY A 75 3.21 27.78 14.66
N SER A 76 2.41 27.26 13.71
CA SER A 76 2.92 26.50 12.58
C SER A 76 3.64 27.44 11.59
N PRO A 77 4.74 26.97 10.92
CA PRO A 77 5.44 25.69 11.11
C PRO A 77 6.31 25.65 12.37
N ILE A 78 6.55 24.47 12.90
CA ILE A 78 7.46 24.27 14.03
C ILE A 78 8.54 23.22 13.72
N GLU A 79 9.69 23.35 14.42
CA GLU A 79 10.78 22.40 14.35
C GLU A 79 10.88 21.57 15.63
N VAL A 80 11.12 20.26 15.51
CA VAL A 80 11.30 19.32 16.63
C VAL A 80 12.60 18.55 16.51
N LYS A 81 13.17 18.08 17.63
CA LYS A 81 14.41 17.30 17.61
C LYS A 81 14.25 15.98 16.88
N ALA A 82 13.13 15.31 17.05
CA ALA A 82 12.75 14.09 16.34
C ALA A 82 11.23 13.88 16.47
N PHE A 83 10.64 13.16 15.51
CA PHE A 83 9.25 12.73 15.61
C PHE A 83 9.16 11.56 16.61
N SER A 84 9.00 11.87 17.89
CA SER A 84 8.74 10.87 18.92
C SER A 84 7.28 10.89 19.31
N PHE A 85 6.56 9.81 19.05
CA PHE A 85 5.13 9.68 19.39
C PHE A 85 4.86 9.74 20.89
N SER A 86 5.84 9.50 21.75
CA SER A 86 5.71 9.51 23.20
C SER A 86 5.95 10.89 23.85
N GLY A 87 6.52 11.85 23.13
CA GLY A 87 6.97 13.14 23.67
C GLY A 87 6.16 14.38 23.29
N MET A 88 5.03 14.23 22.59
CA MET A 88 4.32 15.34 21.95
C MET A 88 3.41 16.15 22.87
N LYS A 89 3.86 16.52 24.08
CA LYS A 89 3.22 17.59 24.87
C LYS A 89 3.22 18.94 24.14
N MET A 90 4.13 19.11 23.18
CA MET A 90 4.34 20.32 22.39
C MET A 90 3.13 20.65 21.50
N PHE A 91 2.42 19.63 20.99
CA PHE A 91 1.24 19.80 20.14
C PHE A 91 -0.09 19.70 20.90
N ALA A 92 -0.08 19.71 22.23
CA ALA A 92 -1.32 19.57 23.01
C ALA A 92 -2.36 20.67 22.70
N LYS A 93 -1.92 21.84 22.23
CA LYS A 93 -2.78 22.93 21.76
C LYS A 93 -3.36 22.68 20.35
N TRP A 94 -2.74 21.86 19.51
CA TRP A 94 -3.17 21.57 18.15
C TRP A 94 -4.31 20.54 18.16
N ARG A 95 -5.52 21.03 18.35
CA ARG A 95 -6.66 20.15 18.62
C ARG A 95 -7.43 19.71 17.38
N ASN A 96 -7.62 20.63 16.43
CA ASN A 96 -8.37 20.41 15.20
C ASN A 96 -7.93 21.47 14.20
N CYS A 97 -6.78 21.29 13.60
CA CYS A 97 -6.12 22.27 12.73
C CYS A 97 -5.19 21.55 11.74
N GLN A 98 -4.73 22.25 10.72
CA GLN A 98 -3.67 21.78 9.83
C GLN A 98 -2.36 22.50 10.13
N GLY A 99 -1.23 21.82 9.92
CA GLY A 99 0.05 22.44 10.22
C GLY A 99 1.23 21.67 9.65
N THR A 100 2.41 22.28 9.78
CA THR A 100 3.67 21.73 9.32
C THR A 100 4.63 21.56 10.48
N VAL A 101 5.27 20.40 10.55
CA VAL A 101 6.31 20.07 11.53
C VAL A 101 7.55 19.57 10.81
N PHE A 102 8.71 20.11 11.15
CA PHE A 102 10.00 19.67 10.67
C PHE A 102 10.76 18.94 11.78
N GLY A 103 11.33 17.78 11.47
CA GLY A 103 12.32 17.10 12.29
C GLY A 103 13.72 17.60 11.96
N LYS A 104 14.60 17.70 12.97
CA LYS A 104 16.03 18.03 12.75
C LYS A 104 16.77 16.98 11.95
N ASP A 105 16.21 15.79 11.82
CA ASP A 105 16.70 14.69 10.98
C ASP A 105 16.33 14.83 9.49
N GLY A 106 15.67 15.94 9.11
CA GLY A 106 15.17 16.19 7.76
C GLY A 106 13.78 15.63 7.47
N SER A 107 13.17 14.92 8.42
CA SER A 107 11.80 14.46 8.27
C SER A 107 10.80 15.63 8.34
N LYS A 108 9.62 15.48 7.72
CA LYS A 108 8.60 16.52 7.64
C LYS A 108 7.20 15.91 7.67
N TYR A 109 6.31 16.51 8.46
CA TYR A 109 4.87 16.25 8.34
C TYR A 109 4.13 17.53 7.93
N VAL A 110 3.19 17.37 7.01
CA VAL A 110 2.22 18.42 6.62
C VAL A 110 0.85 17.78 6.63
N GLY A 111 -0.08 18.29 7.40
CA GLY A 111 -1.42 17.72 7.45
C GLY A 111 -2.22 18.11 8.68
N GLU A 112 -3.27 17.35 8.92
CA GLU A 112 -4.25 17.60 9.96
C GLU A 112 -3.79 17.06 11.32
N PHE A 113 -4.16 17.78 12.37
CA PHE A 113 -3.92 17.41 13.77
C PHE A 113 -5.22 17.31 14.54
N LYS A 114 -5.30 16.28 15.39
CA LYS A 114 -6.39 16.13 16.36
C LYS A 114 -5.83 15.71 17.71
N GLY A 115 -6.02 16.57 18.71
CA GLY A 115 -5.50 16.31 20.06
C GLY A 115 -3.98 16.14 20.10
N GLY A 116 -3.24 16.97 19.33
CA GLY A 116 -1.79 16.94 19.27
C GLY A 116 -1.18 15.75 18.50
N LYS A 117 -1.97 15.02 17.73
CA LYS A 117 -1.52 13.87 16.96
C LYS A 117 -1.88 14.04 15.48
N PHE A 118 -1.07 13.49 14.58
CA PHE A 118 -1.41 13.39 13.17
C PHE A 118 -2.75 12.68 13.01
N SER A 119 -3.63 13.25 12.22
CA SER A 119 -4.99 12.78 12.03
C SER A 119 -5.49 13.24 10.66
N GLY A 120 -6.60 12.69 10.17
CA GLY A 120 -7.16 13.10 8.88
C GLY A 120 -6.20 12.87 7.71
N GLN A 121 -6.11 13.81 6.79
CA GLN A 121 -5.21 13.71 5.65
C GLN A 121 -3.87 14.39 5.93
N GLY A 122 -2.79 13.81 5.41
CA GLY A 122 -1.47 14.39 5.57
C GLY A 122 -0.42 13.73 4.69
N SER A 123 0.75 14.37 4.66
CA SER A 123 1.96 13.87 4.01
C SER A 123 3.09 13.80 5.03
N PHE A 124 3.77 12.68 5.10
CA PHE A 124 4.96 12.48 5.91
C PHE A 124 6.15 12.15 5.01
N THR A 125 7.14 13.01 5.01
CA THR A 125 8.45 12.76 4.39
C THR A 125 9.40 12.24 5.46
N TYR A 126 9.98 11.07 5.23
CA TYR A 126 10.97 10.45 6.11
C TYR A 126 12.37 11.00 5.85
N SER A 127 13.27 10.85 6.81
CA SER A 127 14.66 11.32 6.71
C SER A 127 15.46 10.61 5.61
N ASP A 128 15.06 9.41 5.20
CA ASP A 128 15.65 8.67 4.08
C ASP A 128 15.11 9.07 2.70
N GLY A 129 14.14 10.00 2.65
CA GLY A 129 13.48 10.47 1.44
C GLY A 129 12.23 9.69 1.03
N ALA A 130 11.84 8.65 1.75
CA ALA A 130 10.55 8.02 1.54
C ALA A 130 9.40 9.00 1.86
N VAL A 131 8.24 8.83 1.23
CA VAL A 131 7.08 9.71 1.42
C VAL A 131 5.82 8.88 1.59
N TYR A 132 5.06 9.15 2.63
CA TYR A 132 3.68 8.69 2.78
C TYR A 132 2.70 9.83 2.56
N GLU A 133 1.68 9.62 1.76
CA GLU A 133 0.56 10.54 1.53
C GLU A 133 -0.75 9.80 1.74
N GLY A 134 -1.58 10.22 2.69
CA GLY A 134 -2.84 9.52 2.96
C GLY A 134 -3.44 9.81 4.33
N GLY A 135 -4.27 8.87 4.79
CA GLY A 135 -4.97 8.97 6.05
C GLY A 135 -4.08 8.74 7.26
N PHE A 136 -4.30 9.51 8.31
CA PHE A 136 -3.67 9.35 9.61
C PHE A 136 -4.72 9.19 10.71
N LYS A 137 -4.41 8.37 11.69
CA LYS A 137 -5.22 8.18 12.88
C LYS A 137 -4.36 7.99 14.11
N ARG A 138 -4.51 8.91 15.09
CA ARG A 138 -3.76 8.87 16.34
C ARG A 138 -2.23 8.85 16.15
N GLY A 139 -1.73 9.51 15.10
CA GLY A 139 -0.31 9.60 14.81
C GLY A 139 0.25 8.50 13.90
N LYS A 140 -0.58 7.59 13.43
CA LYS A 140 -0.20 6.47 12.58
C LYS A 140 -0.88 6.56 11.22
N SER A 141 -0.24 6.06 10.17
CA SER A 141 -0.91 5.86 8.89
C SER A 141 -2.07 4.86 9.05
N ASP A 142 -3.26 5.25 8.59
CA ASP A 142 -4.50 4.47 8.75
C ASP A 142 -5.51 4.93 7.70
N GLY A 143 -6.09 4.01 6.94
CA GLY A 143 -6.94 4.28 5.81
C GLY A 143 -6.20 4.16 4.48
N PHE A 144 -6.72 4.77 3.42
CA PHE A 144 -6.10 4.71 2.09
C PHE A 144 -4.92 5.68 1.98
N GLY A 145 -3.84 5.25 1.30
CA GLY A 145 -2.66 6.08 1.09
C GLY A 145 -1.71 5.56 0.02
N ILE A 146 -0.70 6.39 -0.23
CA ILE A 146 0.41 6.11 -1.15
C ILE A 146 1.70 6.16 -0.34
N TYR A 147 2.54 5.15 -0.45
CA TYR A 147 3.88 5.12 0.12
C TYR A 147 4.91 4.99 -1.00
N LYS A 148 5.70 6.02 -1.18
CA LYS A 148 6.85 6.05 -2.10
C LYS A 148 8.10 5.74 -1.30
N PHE A 149 8.72 4.62 -1.54
CA PHE A 149 9.95 4.22 -0.89
C PHE A 149 11.14 5.04 -1.42
N ALA A 150 12.15 5.23 -0.60
CA ALA A 150 13.39 5.90 -1.00
C ALA A 150 14.12 5.19 -2.17
N ASN A 151 13.95 3.89 -2.31
CA ASN A 151 14.53 3.08 -3.39
C ASN A 151 13.73 3.14 -4.71
N GLY A 152 12.61 3.86 -4.75
CA GLY A 152 11.73 4.01 -5.92
C GLY A 152 10.59 3.00 -6.01
N ASP A 153 10.45 2.08 -5.06
CA ASP A 153 9.26 1.24 -4.97
C ASP A 153 8.02 2.08 -4.60
N LEU A 154 6.84 1.58 -4.91
CA LEU A 154 5.58 2.26 -4.66
C LEU A 154 4.54 1.30 -4.08
N TYR A 155 3.88 1.71 -3.02
CA TYR A 155 2.67 1.07 -2.55
C TYR A 155 1.48 2.04 -2.62
N VAL A 156 0.36 1.55 -3.12
CA VAL A 156 -0.92 2.27 -3.18
C VAL A 156 -1.99 1.35 -2.62
N GLY A 157 -2.62 1.71 -1.52
CA GLY A 157 -3.61 0.84 -0.90
C GLY A 157 -3.99 1.24 0.52
N GLU A 158 -4.54 0.28 1.23
CA GLU A 158 -5.00 0.47 2.60
C GLU A 158 -3.85 0.33 3.61
N PHE A 159 -3.91 1.15 4.65
CA PHE A 159 -3.01 1.15 5.80
C PHE A 159 -3.78 0.92 7.09
N LYS A 160 -3.16 0.22 8.02
CA LYS A 160 -3.65 0.06 9.37
C LYS A 160 -2.50 0.12 10.36
N ALA A 161 -2.50 1.16 11.20
CA ALA A 161 -1.51 1.35 12.26
C ALA A 161 -0.06 1.25 11.76
N ASP A 162 0.29 1.96 10.68
CA ASP A 162 1.59 2.03 9.99
C ASP A 162 1.96 0.79 9.16
N SER A 163 1.02 -0.12 8.90
CA SER A 163 1.28 -1.31 8.10
C SER A 163 0.36 -1.38 6.89
N PHE A 164 0.86 -1.89 5.76
CA PHE A 164 0.01 -2.23 4.61
C PHE A 164 -1.02 -3.27 5.04
N SER A 165 -2.26 -3.07 4.63
CA SER A 165 -3.40 -3.87 5.05
C SER A 165 -4.46 -3.87 3.95
N GLY A 166 -5.43 -4.79 4.00
CA GLY A 166 -6.54 -4.81 3.05
C GLY A 166 -6.09 -4.92 1.60
N GLN A 167 -6.76 -4.22 0.70
CA GLN A 167 -6.43 -4.22 -0.73
C GLN A 167 -5.34 -3.20 -1.05
N GLY A 168 -4.41 -3.60 -1.91
CA GLY A 168 -3.34 -2.70 -2.34
C GLY A 168 -2.60 -3.18 -3.58
N THR A 169 -1.82 -2.26 -4.12
CA THR A 169 -0.89 -2.48 -5.23
C THR A 169 0.51 -2.11 -4.79
N PHE A 170 1.43 -3.04 -4.89
CA PHE A 170 2.86 -2.78 -4.70
C PHE A 170 3.56 -2.89 -6.06
N THR A 171 4.32 -1.88 -6.43
CA THR A 171 5.14 -1.88 -7.65
C THR A 171 6.59 -1.66 -7.24
N ASN A 172 7.47 -2.58 -7.59
CA ASN A 172 8.89 -2.38 -7.35
C ASN A 172 9.52 -1.52 -8.47
N ARG A 173 10.67 -0.94 -8.19
CA ARG A 173 11.41 -0.08 -9.14
C ARG A 173 11.79 -0.76 -10.45
N LEU A 174 11.74 -2.10 -10.52
CA LEU A 174 12.05 -2.90 -11.71
C LEU A 174 10.80 -3.21 -12.54
N GLY A 175 9.61 -2.71 -12.13
CA GLY A 175 8.34 -2.93 -12.84
C GLY A 175 7.55 -4.16 -12.38
N GLY A 176 8.09 -4.98 -11.48
CA GLY A 176 7.32 -6.07 -10.88
C GLY A 176 6.17 -5.51 -10.04
N LYS A 177 4.97 -6.07 -10.20
CA LYS A 177 3.74 -5.55 -9.61
C LYS A 177 2.96 -6.65 -8.89
N TYR A 178 2.59 -6.40 -7.64
CA TYR A 178 1.61 -7.18 -6.91
C TYR A 178 0.31 -6.40 -6.73
N GLU A 179 -0.82 -7.04 -7.00
CA GLU A 179 -2.16 -6.51 -6.77
C GLU A 179 -2.95 -7.53 -5.95
N GLY A 180 -3.42 -7.15 -4.76
CA GLY A 180 -4.14 -8.09 -3.91
C GLY A 180 -4.18 -7.70 -2.45
N GLU A 181 -4.39 -8.71 -1.60
CA GLU A 181 -4.56 -8.54 -0.17
C GLU A 181 -3.22 -8.44 0.56
N PHE A 182 -3.19 -7.56 1.57
CA PHE A 182 -2.08 -7.36 2.48
C PHE A 182 -2.50 -7.55 3.93
N ALA A 183 -1.64 -8.10 4.73
CA ALA A 183 -1.78 -8.13 6.18
C ALA A 183 -0.42 -7.92 6.84
N GLN A 184 -0.35 -6.99 7.80
CA GLN A 184 0.87 -6.68 8.56
C GLN A 184 2.08 -6.38 7.67
N GLY A 185 1.86 -5.66 6.56
CA GLY A 185 2.91 -5.21 5.64
C GLY A 185 3.35 -6.23 4.59
N VAL A 186 2.75 -7.43 4.55
CA VAL A 186 3.14 -8.50 3.60
C VAL A 186 1.96 -8.95 2.74
N TYR A 187 2.25 -9.54 1.58
CA TYR A 187 1.24 -10.18 0.74
C TYR A 187 0.55 -11.30 1.52
N ASN A 188 -0.78 -11.28 1.51
CA ASN A 188 -1.58 -12.25 2.25
C ASN A 188 -2.94 -12.40 1.57
N GLY A 189 -3.53 -13.62 1.59
CA GLY A 189 -4.79 -13.86 0.89
C GLY A 189 -4.63 -13.95 -0.63
N LYS A 190 -5.63 -13.47 -1.37
CA LYS A 190 -5.66 -13.55 -2.84
C LYS A 190 -4.93 -12.40 -3.48
N GLY A 191 -4.16 -12.70 -4.53
CA GLY A 191 -3.47 -11.66 -5.28
C GLY A 191 -2.86 -12.16 -6.59
N THR A 192 -2.44 -11.19 -7.38
CA THR A 192 -1.76 -11.39 -8.65
C THR A 192 -0.39 -10.75 -8.58
N PHE A 193 0.64 -11.50 -8.93
CA PHE A 193 1.98 -10.94 -9.11
C PHE A 193 2.34 -11.00 -10.59
N THR A 194 2.65 -9.84 -11.16
CA THR A 194 3.13 -9.67 -12.53
C THR A 194 4.62 -9.36 -12.47
N PHE A 195 5.40 -10.12 -13.23
CA PHE A 195 6.84 -9.85 -13.36
C PHE A 195 7.06 -8.79 -14.45
N PRO A 196 8.13 -8.00 -14.37
CA PRO A 196 8.53 -7.14 -15.48
C PRO A 196 8.95 -7.99 -16.67
N ASP A 197 8.71 -7.48 -17.88
CA ASP A 197 9.18 -8.05 -19.14
C ASP A 197 10.69 -7.94 -19.28
#